data_d425bc2280d23ccd3ef775375ebdecb3
#
_entry.id   d425bc2280d23ccd3ef775375ebdecb3
#
_cell.length_a   1.000
_cell.length_b   1.000
_cell.length_c   1.000
_cell.angle_alpha   90.00
_cell.angle_beta   90.00
_cell.angle_gamma   90.00
#
_symmetry.space_group_name_H-M   'P 1'
#
loop_
_entity.id
_entity.type
_entity.pdbx_description
1 polymer ?
#
loop_
_entity_poly.entity_id
_entity_poly.type
_entity_poly.pdbx_seq_one_letter_code
_entity_poly.pdbx_strand_id
1 'polypeptide(L)'
;MEFSDVSTPRMPEAAEEKLRVLSMIAGRFESAGIRWALGASAMLYFRGLSDSFHDLDLMVAMEDAPAARDILRPLGTLLPDNRTAQYRTKYFYEFTIDGVDVDLIGGFAIVKDGVVHDCSFRPDSVDGSVCVCGRVVPLQSLAVWRGYYERMGRTARVRQIDSASR
;
A
#
# COMPACT_ATOMS: atom_id res chain seq x y z
N MET A 1 -16.48 5.66 -3.75
CA MET A 1 -16.56 6.93 -3.01
C MET A 1 -15.57 7.91 -3.60
N GLU A 2 -16.03 9.06 -3.99
CA GLU A 2 -15.17 10.11 -4.50
C GLU A 2 -14.48 10.83 -3.35
N PHE A 3 -13.18 11.02 -3.48
CA PHE A 3 -12.36 11.70 -2.48
C PHE A 3 -12.23 13.20 -2.74
N SER A 4 -12.74 13.67 -3.84
CA SER A 4 -12.62 15.06 -4.28
C SER A 4 -13.77 15.95 -3.79
N ASP A 5 -14.44 15.55 -2.73
CA ASP A 5 -15.55 16.33 -2.19
C ASP A 5 -15.08 17.71 -1.73
N VAL A 6 -15.83 18.73 -2.11
CA VAL A 6 -15.53 20.12 -1.74
C VAL A 6 -15.53 20.35 -0.21
N SER A 7 -16.11 19.44 0.55
CA SER A 7 -16.11 19.51 2.01
C SER A 7 -14.81 18.99 2.62
N THR A 8 -13.94 18.39 1.84
CA THR A 8 -12.68 17.87 2.34
C THR A 8 -11.72 19.01 2.68
N PRO A 9 -11.17 19.05 3.90
CA PRO A 9 -10.22 20.09 4.26
C PRO A 9 -9.02 20.09 3.30
N ARG A 10 -8.47 21.26 3.03
CA ARG A 10 -7.28 21.37 2.21
C ARG A 10 -6.13 20.59 2.85
N MET A 11 -5.56 19.66 2.10
CA MET A 11 -4.47 18.83 2.58
C MET A 11 -3.15 19.58 2.57
N PRO A 12 -2.22 19.24 3.49
CA PRO A 12 -0.87 19.76 3.43
C PRO A 12 -0.21 19.43 2.08
N GLU A 13 0.67 20.32 1.63
CA GLU A 13 1.35 20.18 0.34
C GLU A 13 2.01 18.80 0.18
N ALA A 14 2.66 18.29 1.24
CA ALA A 14 3.30 16.98 1.20
C ALA A 14 2.30 15.84 0.95
N ALA A 15 1.08 15.97 1.49
CA ALA A 15 0.04 14.97 1.25
C ALA A 15 -0.50 15.07 -0.18
N GLU A 16 -0.62 16.29 -0.72
CA GLU A 16 -1.05 16.48 -2.11
C GLU A 16 -0.08 15.80 -3.08
N GLU A 17 1.22 15.90 -2.83
CA GLU A 17 2.24 15.26 -3.63
C GLU A 17 2.09 13.73 -3.60
N LYS A 18 1.86 13.17 -2.42
CA LYS A 18 1.64 11.72 -2.28
C LYS A 18 0.40 11.26 -3.04
N LEU A 19 -0.68 12.04 -2.99
CA LEU A 19 -1.91 11.72 -3.70
C LEU A 19 -1.69 11.78 -5.21
N ARG A 20 -0.93 12.75 -5.68
CA ARG A 20 -0.63 12.88 -7.11
C ARG A 20 0.20 11.69 -7.61
N VAL A 21 1.23 11.30 -6.85
CA VAL A 21 2.05 10.14 -7.19
C VAL A 21 1.21 8.86 -7.19
N LEU A 22 0.37 8.68 -6.17
CA LEU A 22 -0.52 7.52 -6.09
C LEU A 22 -1.46 7.44 -7.29
N SER A 23 -2.05 8.56 -7.68
CA SER A 23 -2.94 8.63 -8.84
C SER A 23 -2.21 8.24 -10.13
N MET A 24 -0.99 8.75 -10.31
CA MET A 24 -0.18 8.41 -11.47
C MET A 24 0.10 6.91 -11.52
N ILE A 25 0.48 6.32 -10.41
CA ILE A 25 0.74 4.88 -10.32
C ILE A 25 -0.52 4.08 -10.64
N ALA A 26 -1.66 4.47 -10.05
CA ALA A 26 -2.93 3.79 -10.29
C ALA A 26 -3.29 3.76 -11.77
N GLY A 27 -3.12 4.88 -12.46
CA GLY A 27 -3.37 4.95 -13.89
C GLY A 27 -2.46 4.04 -14.70
N ARG A 28 -1.17 4.00 -14.36
CA ARG A 28 -0.20 3.13 -15.05
C ARG A 28 -0.50 1.66 -14.82
N PHE A 29 -0.82 1.29 -13.59
CA PHE A 29 -1.15 -0.10 -13.25
C PHE A 29 -2.43 -0.56 -13.93
N GLU A 30 -3.45 0.30 -13.94
CA GLU A 30 -4.71 -0.02 -14.62
C GLU A 30 -4.49 -0.26 -16.10
N SER A 31 -3.73 0.60 -16.76
CA SER A 31 -3.45 0.47 -18.20
C SER A 31 -2.68 -0.81 -18.53
N ALA A 32 -1.86 -1.30 -17.61
CA ALA A 32 -1.04 -2.49 -17.80
C ALA A 32 -1.69 -3.78 -17.27
N GLY A 33 -2.86 -3.68 -16.66
CA GLY A 33 -3.54 -4.84 -16.08
C GLY A 33 -2.86 -5.43 -14.85
N ILE A 34 -2.12 -4.62 -14.10
CA ILE A 34 -1.50 -5.05 -12.85
C ILE A 34 -2.57 -5.28 -11.79
N ARG A 35 -2.54 -6.44 -11.15
CA ARG A 35 -3.42 -6.76 -10.02
C ARG A 35 -2.76 -6.26 -8.74
N TRP A 36 -3.39 -5.30 -8.09
CA TRP A 36 -2.79 -4.65 -6.93
C TRP A 36 -3.83 -4.02 -6.02
N ALA A 37 -3.40 -3.61 -4.84
CA ALA A 37 -4.16 -2.74 -3.96
C ALA A 37 -3.21 -1.99 -3.02
N LEU A 38 -3.71 -0.89 -2.50
CA LEU A 38 -3.01 -0.12 -1.48
C LEU A 38 -3.19 -0.79 -0.12
N GLY A 39 -2.10 -0.93 0.62
CA GLY A 39 -2.11 -1.51 1.96
C GLY A 39 -1.54 -0.56 3.00
N ALA A 40 -1.38 -1.07 4.20
CA ALA A 40 -0.71 -0.42 5.33
C ALA A 40 -1.25 0.97 5.67
N SER A 41 -0.37 1.89 6.05
CA SER A 41 -0.77 3.18 6.61
C SER A 41 -1.58 4.05 5.66
N ALA A 42 -1.27 4.03 4.38
CA ALA A 42 -2.03 4.81 3.39
C ALA A 42 -3.45 4.27 3.25
N MET A 43 -3.63 2.95 3.28
CA MET A 43 -4.96 2.35 3.27
C MET A 43 -5.74 2.75 4.52
N LEU A 44 -5.09 2.73 5.69
CA LEU A 44 -5.72 3.18 6.94
C LEU A 44 -6.16 4.65 6.84
N TYR A 45 -5.32 5.49 6.22
CA TYR A 45 -5.64 6.90 6.03
C TYR A 45 -6.93 7.07 5.22
N PHE A 46 -7.05 6.37 4.09
CA PHE A 46 -8.23 6.49 3.24
C PHE A 46 -9.49 5.90 3.88
N ARG A 47 -9.34 5.03 4.88
CA ARG A 47 -10.47 4.49 5.64
C ARG A 47 -10.80 5.32 6.89
N GLY A 48 -10.10 6.45 7.08
CA GLY A 48 -10.38 7.37 8.18
C GLY A 48 -9.79 6.95 9.52
N LEU A 49 -8.87 5.99 9.54
CA LEU A 49 -8.28 5.48 10.78
C LEU A 49 -6.97 6.15 11.14
N SER A 50 -6.38 6.90 10.24
CA SER A 50 -5.11 7.59 10.47
C SER A 50 -5.18 8.98 9.86
N ASP A 51 -4.57 9.95 10.53
CA ASP A 51 -4.57 11.35 10.07
C ASP A 51 -3.54 11.60 8.97
N SER A 52 -2.57 10.70 8.83
CA SER A 52 -1.48 10.86 7.88
C SER A 52 -0.89 9.51 7.51
N PHE A 53 -0.05 9.52 6.49
CA PHE A 53 0.75 8.37 6.09
C PHE A 53 2.06 8.88 5.51
N HIS A 54 3.12 8.05 5.63
CA HIS A 54 4.45 8.42 5.16
C HIS A 54 4.71 7.89 3.75
N ASP A 55 4.56 6.60 3.55
CA ASP A 55 4.87 5.91 2.31
C ASP A 55 3.63 5.26 1.69
N LEU A 56 3.78 4.86 0.44
CA LEU A 56 2.75 4.14 -0.29
C LEU A 56 3.16 2.68 -0.39
N ASP A 57 2.37 1.79 0.20
CA ASP A 57 2.61 0.35 0.14
C ASP A 57 1.71 -0.27 -0.93
N LEU A 58 2.32 -0.63 -2.06
CA LEU A 58 1.63 -1.20 -3.22
C LEU A 58 1.75 -2.73 -3.14
N MET A 59 0.65 -3.37 -2.80
CA MET A 59 0.60 -4.82 -2.71
C MET A 59 0.16 -5.36 -4.06
N VAL A 60 1.02 -6.15 -4.71
CA VAL A 60 0.76 -6.64 -6.07
C VAL A 60 0.73 -8.16 -6.09
N ALA A 61 -0.01 -8.73 -7.05
CA ALA A 61 0.07 -10.16 -7.33
C ALA A 61 1.52 -10.52 -7.61
N MET A 62 1.98 -11.63 -7.04
CA MET A 62 3.39 -12.03 -7.13
C MET A 62 3.87 -12.10 -8.58
N GLU A 63 3.02 -12.64 -9.46
CA GLU A 63 3.35 -12.78 -10.87
C GLU A 63 3.48 -11.44 -11.59
N ASP A 64 2.83 -10.41 -11.08
CA ASP A 64 2.85 -9.07 -11.68
C ASP A 64 3.97 -8.18 -11.16
N ALA A 65 4.68 -8.62 -10.10
CA ALA A 65 5.68 -7.76 -9.45
C ALA A 65 6.82 -7.33 -10.38
N PRO A 66 7.41 -8.20 -11.22
CA PRO A 66 8.43 -7.74 -12.16
C PRO A 66 7.93 -6.71 -13.15
N ALA A 67 6.73 -6.90 -13.70
CA ALA A 67 6.13 -5.94 -14.64
C ALA A 67 5.83 -4.60 -13.94
N ALA A 68 5.31 -4.66 -12.72
CA ALA A 68 5.04 -3.47 -11.92
C ALA A 68 6.33 -2.69 -11.63
N ARG A 69 7.41 -3.39 -11.28
CA ARG A 69 8.72 -2.76 -11.09
C ARG A 69 9.16 -2.02 -12.35
N ASP A 70 9.03 -2.65 -13.51
CA ASP A 70 9.46 -2.05 -14.78
C ASP A 70 8.63 -0.80 -15.12
N ILE A 71 7.36 -0.78 -14.71
CA ILE A 71 6.50 0.40 -14.87
C ILE A 71 6.98 1.55 -13.97
N LEU A 72 7.39 1.26 -12.75
CA LEU A 72 7.79 2.29 -11.79
C LEU A 72 9.19 2.83 -12.03
N ARG A 73 10.10 2.03 -12.60
CA ARG A 73 11.49 2.44 -12.76
C ARG A 73 11.68 3.77 -13.48
N PRO A 74 11.02 4.04 -14.61
CA PRO A 74 11.20 5.33 -15.27
C PRO A 74 10.58 6.51 -14.54
N LEU A 75 9.77 6.27 -13.51
CA LEU A 75 9.11 7.33 -12.76
C LEU A 75 9.95 7.89 -11.61
N GLY A 76 10.95 7.15 -11.15
CA GLY A 76 11.76 7.58 -10.01
C GLY A 76 13.02 6.74 -9.86
N THR A 77 13.50 6.64 -8.62
CA THR A 77 14.74 5.94 -8.28
C THR A 77 14.44 4.67 -7.49
N LEU A 78 14.96 3.54 -7.96
CA LEU A 78 14.91 2.28 -7.22
C LEU A 78 16.08 2.25 -6.24
N LEU A 79 15.78 2.04 -4.96
CA LEU A 79 16.75 2.00 -3.89
C LEU A 79 17.29 0.57 -3.68
N PRO A 80 18.49 0.42 -3.05
CA PRO A 80 18.98 -0.91 -2.70
C PRO A 80 18.06 -1.63 -1.72
N ASP A 81 17.94 -2.97 -1.85
CA ASP A 81 17.16 -3.79 -0.95
C ASP A 81 17.86 -3.85 0.43
N ASN A 82 17.16 -3.40 1.47
CA ASN A 82 17.67 -3.43 2.83
C ASN A 82 16.63 -3.95 3.82
N ARG A 83 15.76 -4.85 3.36
CA ARG A 83 14.70 -5.41 4.22
C ARG A 83 15.28 -6.12 5.44
N THR A 84 14.48 -6.16 6.52
CA THR A 84 14.86 -6.82 7.78
C THR A 84 14.58 -8.32 7.72
N ALA A 85 15.15 -9.06 8.70
CA ALA A 85 14.94 -10.51 8.81
C ALA A 85 13.48 -10.88 9.14
N GLN A 86 12.67 -9.93 9.56
CA GLN A 86 11.24 -10.16 9.82
C GLN A 86 10.48 -10.56 8.55
N TYR A 87 11.00 -10.21 7.38
CA TYR A 87 10.29 -10.39 6.11
C TYR A 87 11.02 -11.37 5.21
N ARG A 88 10.29 -12.34 4.65
CA ARG A 88 10.75 -13.28 3.63
C ARG A 88 10.02 -13.04 2.31
N THR A 89 9.68 -11.79 2.07
CA THR A 89 8.98 -11.32 0.88
C THR A 89 9.79 -11.61 -0.37
N LYS A 90 9.16 -12.19 -1.40
CA LYS A 90 9.87 -12.56 -2.63
C LYS A 90 10.33 -11.34 -3.40
N TYR A 91 9.46 -10.36 -3.60
CA TYR A 91 9.76 -9.12 -4.34
C TYR A 91 9.50 -7.93 -3.44
N PHE A 92 10.55 -7.24 -3.08
CA PHE A 92 10.45 -6.02 -2.29
C PHE A 92 11.29 -4.95 -2.96
N TYR A 93 10.63 -3.92 -3.49
CA TYR A 93 11.29 -2.83 -4.20
C TYR A 93 10.91 -1.51 -3.56
N GLU A 94 11.90 -0.78 -3.09
CA GLU A 94 11.71 0.56 -2.55
C GLU A 94 12.05 1.58 -3.62
N PHE A 95 11.11 2.49 -3.87
CA PHE A 95 11.29 3.58 -4.83
C PHE A 95 11.14 4.92 -4.13
N THR A 96 11.81 5.93 -4.66
CA THR A 96 11.49 7.33 -4.41
C THR A 96 11.00 7.92 -5.71
N ILE A 97 9.75 8.38 -5.72
CA ILE A 97 9.11 8.95 -6.90
C ILE A 97 8.63 10.36 -6.54
N ASP A 98 9.22 11.37 -7.16
CA ASP A 98 8.91 12.79 -6.88
C ASP A 98 8.94 13.10 -5.39
N GLY A 99 9.95 12.56 -4.69
CA GLY A 99 10.12 12.76 -3.25
C GLY A 99 9.21 11.90 -2.36
N VAL A 100 8.40 11.03 -2.95
CA VAL A 100 7.48 10.17 -2.21
C VAL A 100 8.06 8.76 -2.14
N ASP A 101 8.08 8.19 -0.93
CA ASP A 101 8.54 6.82 -0.72
C ASP A 101 7.44 5.83 -1.13
N VAL A 102 7.80 4.90 -2.01
CA VAL A 102 6.86 3.91 -2.57
C VAL A 102 7.47 2.53 -2.43
N ASP A 103 6.77 1.65 -1.73
CA ASP A 103 7.18 0.25 -1.56
C ASP A 103 6.32 -0.64 -2.45
N LEU A 104 6.96 -1.39 -3.34
CA LEU A 104 6.30 -2.36 -4.21
C LEU A 104 6.55 -3.75 -3.64
N ILE A 105 5.49 -4.46 -3.27
CA ILE A 105 5.58 -5.69 -2.51
C ILE A 105 4.82 -6.80 -3.23
N GLY A 106 5.55 -7.84 -3.64
CA GLY A 106 4.98 -9.03 -4.26
C GLY A 106 5.47 -10.29 -3.54
N GLY A 107 4.55 -11.23 -3.25
CA GLY A 107 4.89 -12.40 -2.47
C GLY A 107 5.21 -12.06 -1.02
N PHE A 108 4.41 -11.18 -0.43
CA PHE A 108 4.61 -10.69 0.94
C PHE A 108 4.63 -11.87 1.92
N ALA A 109 5.64 -11.91 2.78
CA ALA A 109 5.79 -12.98 3.78
C ALA A 109 6.38 -12.42 5.06
N ILE A 110 5.77 -12.79 6.19
CA ILE A 110 6.15 -12.31 7.52
C ILE A 110 6.67 -13.50 8.33
N VAL A 111 7.80 -13.32 9.00
CA VAL A 111 8.36 -14.32 9.90
C VAL A 111 7.90 -14.02 11.33
N LYS A 112 7.27 -14.98 11.98
CA LYS A 112 6.87 -14.88 13.38
C LYS A 112 7.22 -16.19 14.08
N ASP A 113 7.98 -16.09 15.17
CA ASP A 113 8.41 -17.24 15.97
C ASP A 113 9.07 -18.33 15.11
N GLY A 114 9.90 -17.92 14.17
CA GLY A 114 10.60 -18.81 13.26
C GLY A 114 9.76 -19.41 12.14
N VAL A 115 8.47 -19.04 12.06
CA VAL A 115 7.55 -19.56 11.04
C VAL A 115 7.32 -18.49 9.99
N VAL A 116 7.45 -18.86 8.72
CA VAL A 116 7.17 -17.98 7.60
C VAL A 116 5.68 -18.03 7.26
N HIS A 117 5.00 -16.89 7.35
CA HIS A 117 3.59 -16.77 6.99
C HIS A 117 3.48 -16.16 5.61
N ASP A 118 2.84 -16.88 4.70
CA ASP A 118 2.56 -16.37 3.36
C ASP A 118 1.41 -15.34 3.44
N CYS A 119 1.73 -14.11 3.10
CA CYS A 119 0.79 -13.00 3.09
C CYS A 119 0.68 -12.41 1.69
N SER A 120 0.91 -13.23 0.66
CA SER A 120 0.87 -12.80 -0.73
C SER A 120 -0.48 -12.17 -1.06
N PHE A 121 -0.44 -11.12 -1.87
CA PHE A 121 -1.64 -10.43 -2.31
C PHE A 121 -2.59 -11.38 -3.04
N ARG A 122 -3.86 -11.33 -2.65
CA ARG A 122 -4.95 -12.07 -3.29
C ARG A 122 -6.03 -11.09 -3.72
N PRO A 123 -6.59 -11.24 -4.92
CA PRO A 123 -7.67 -10.33 -5.36
C PRO A 123 -8.85 -10.28 -4.40
N ASP A 124 -9.15 -11.39 -3.69
CA ASP A 124 -10.24 -11.43 -2.72
C ASP A 124 -9.94 -10.67 -1.42
N SER A 125 -8.71 -10.18 -1.25
CA SER A 125 -8.36 -9.32 -0.12
C SER A 125 -8.75 -7.86 -0.33
N VAL A 126 -9.23 -7.50 -1.52
CA VAL A 126 -9.66 -6.14 -1.85
C VAL A 126 -11.13 -6.00 -1.54
N ASP A 127 -11.50 -5.09 -0.62
CA ASP A 127 -12.90 -4.90 -0.22
C ASP A 127 -13.36 -3.45 -0.31
N GLY A 128 -12.59 -2.60 -0.97
CA GLY A 128 -12.96 -1.21 -1.14
C GLY A 128 -12.08 -0.51 -2.15
N SER A 129 -12.43 0.73 -2.42
CA SER A 129 -11.65 1.59 -3.31
C SER A 129 -11.90 3.04 -2.95
N VAL A 130 -11.00 3.89 -3.40
CA VAL A 130 -11.14 5.35 -3.25
C VAL A 130 -10.74 5.99 -4.58
N CYS A 131 -11.38 7.11 -4.90
CA CYS A 131 -11.02 7.88 -6.08
C CYS A 131 -10.01 8.97 -5.68
N VAL A 132 -8.82 8.92 -6.26
CA VAL A 132 -7.73 9.84 -5.95
C VAL A 132 -7.33 10.54 -7.23
N CYS A 133 -7.53 11.86 -7.28
CA CYS A 133 -7.23 12.68 -8.46
C CYS A 133 -7.78 12.06 -9.76
N GLY A 134 -9.02 11.57 -9.71
CA GLY A 134 -9.71 11.00 -10.87
C GLY A 134 -9.38 9.55 -11.18
N ARG A 135 -8.57 8.88 -10.36
CA ARG A 135 -8.19 7.47 -10.56
C ARG A 135 -8.71 6.60 -9.43
N VAL A 136 -9.16 5.40 -9.76
CA VAL A 136 -9.61 4.44 -8.77
C VAL A 136 -8.40 3.73 -8.17
N VAL A 137 -8.31 3.76 -6.83
CA VAL A 137 -7.27 3.10 -6.07
C VAL A 137 -7.93 1.99 -5.24
N PRO A 138 -7.63 0.70 -5.53
CA PRO A 138 -8.19 -0.38 -4.73
C PRO A 138 -7.54 -0.45 -3.36
N LEU A 139 -8.32 -0.81 -2.35
CA LEU A 139 -7.86 -0.89 -0.96
C LEU A 139 -7.97 -2.33 -0.46
N GLN A 140 -6.89 -2.83 0.15
CA GLN A 140 -6.96 -4.11 0.86
C GLN A 140 -7.80 -3.98 2.12
N SER A 141 -8.35 -5.10 2.58
CA SER A 141 -9.26 -5.11 3.72
C SER A 141 -8.55 -4.85 5.04
N LEU A 142 -9.30 -4.23 5.96
CA LEU A 142 -8.81 -4.02 7.32
C LEU A 142 -8.53 -5.33 8.04
N ALA A 143 -9.40 -6.34 7.83
CA ALA A 143 -9.22 -7.64 8.46
C ALA A 143 -7.92 -8.31 8.05
N VAL A 144 -7.55 -8.21 6.77
CA VAL A 144 -6.30 -8.75 6.26
C VAL A 144 -5.12 -8.04 6.91
N TRP A 145 -5.13 -6.71 6.95
CA TRP A 145 -4.03 -5.94 7.54
C TRP A 145 -3.96 -6.07 9.06
N ARG A 146 -5.10 -6.28 9.72
CA ARG A 146 -5.10 -6.61 11.15
C ARG A 146 -4.28 -7.87 11.40
N GLY A 147 -4.49 -8.91 10.59
CA GLY A 147 -3.71 -10.15 10.70
C GLY A 147 -2.22 -9.94 10.43
N TYR A 148 -1.88 -9.14 9.43
CA TYR A 148 -0.49 -8.83 9.11
C TYR A 148 0.18 -8.08 10.27
N TYR A 149 -0.46 -7.05 10.80
CA TYR A 149 0.09 -6.28 11.92
C TYR A 149 0.25 -7.13 13.16
N GLU A 150 -0.68 -8.05 13.42
CA GLU A 150 -0.57 -8.98 14.53
C GLU A 150 0.69 -9.85 14.38
N ARG A 151 0.91 -10.39 13.19
CA ARG A 151 2.11 -11.20 12.91
C ARG A 151 3.40 -10.38 13.01
N MET A 152 3.35 -9.10 12.68
CA MET A 152 4.49 -8.19 12.82
C MET A 152 4.73 -7.74 14.26
N GLY A 153 3.82 -8.04 15.18
CA GLY A 153 3.91 -7.54 16.55
C GLY A 153 3.53 -6.07 16.70
N ARG A 154 2.83 -5.50 15.74
CA ARG A 154 2.45 -4.09 15.75
C ARG A 154 1.11 -3.90 16.43
N THR A 155 1.10 -4.05 17.75
CA THR A 155 -0.11 -4.05 18.57
C THR A 155 -0.87 -2.73 18.55
N ALA A 156 -0.18 -1.61 18.41
CA ALA A 156 -0.83 -0.30 18.29
C ALA A 156 -1.71 -0.21 17.04
N ARG A 157 -1.23 -0.76 15.92
CA ARG A 157 -2.01 -0.82 14.67
C ARG A 157 -3.21 -1.75 14.81
N VAL A 158 -3.03 -2.90 15.48
CA VAL A 158 -4.14 -3.82 15.74
C VAL A 158 -5.24 -3.12 16.54
N ARG A 159 -4.88 -2.41 17.60
CA ARG A 159 -5.83 -1.65 18.41
C ARG A 159 -6.52 -0.55 17.62
N GLN A 160 -5.80 0.12 16.75
CA GLN A 160 -6.34 1.18 15.90
C GLN A 160 -7.43 0.62 14.98
N ILE A 161 -7.20 -0.54 14.39
CA ILE A 161 -8.19 -1.21 13.54
C ILE A 161 -9.38 -1.69 14.37
N ASP A 162 -9.13 -2.31 15.52
CA ASP A 162 -10.20 -2.81 16.39
C ASP A 162 -11.11 -1.69 16.88
N SER A 163 -10.55 -0.51 17.15
CA SER A 163 -11.32 0.66 17.59
C SER A 163 -12.32 1.13 16.53
N ALA A 164 -12.01 0.92 15.26
CA ALA A 164 -12.88 1.33 14.16
C ALA A 164 -14.08 0.40 13.98
N SER A 165 -14.05 -0.79 14.57
CA SER A 165 -15.12 -1.80 14.45
C SER A 165 -16.21 -1.62 15.49
N ARG A 166 -16.13 -0.60 16.36
CA ARG A 166 -17.08 -0.36 17.45
C ARG A 166 -18.09 0.72 17.13
#